data_442065a91c004c60177d0fc261300a45
#
_entry.id   442065a91c004c60177d0fc261300a45
#
_cell.length_a   1.000
_cell.length_b   1.000
_cell.length_c   1.000
_cell.angle_alpha   90.00
_cell.angle_beta   90.00
_cell.angle_gamma   90.00
#
_symmetry.space_group_name_H-M   'P 1'
#
loop_
_entity.id
_entity.type
_entity.pdbx_description
1 polymer ?
#
loop_
_entity_poly.entity_id
_entity_poly.type
_entity_poly.pdbx_seq_one_letter_code
_entity_poly.pdbx_strand_id
1 'polypeptide(L)'
;MPIVQADRLTRIGAALLRAAGAPDEEAHAVAVGCVNANLAGHDSHGVIAIPTYIDRIKVGHIVPGAKWTIVRESPTTTVIDGHWGFGFHVNARAMALTIEKAKTANVAACTVFRQSHVGRLAAYPMMAMREGMIGLAAADSGRSPKHVAPFGGREARLGTNPISIAVPSDLEAPFYLDMATSAVAAGKIALAAARGEAIPTGWIVDAEGRHTTDPKQFRNGGALLPLGGSEGYKGSGLAAMVEVLCGLLTGLGYGVEPTGRHNDGCFMAVFNVAAFRPLKDFRKEVAEFARYLKSTPPSEGSTGVFYPGEIEYLREQQRRAEGIEIEDATWDKLRRLAGEYRLATELDLA
;
A
#
# COMPACT_ATOMS: atom_id res chain seq x y z
N MET A 1 -22.74 9.86 -3.94
CA MET A 1 -21.78 8.86 -3.41
C MET A 1 -22.49 8.02 -2.36
N PRO A 2 -22.67 6.70 -2.57
CA PRO A 2 -23.28 5.84 -1.57
C PRO A 2 -22.36 5.64 -0.36
N ILE A 3 -22.98 5.52 0.82
CA ILE A 3 -22.31 5.12 2.06
C ILE A 3 -22.58 3.64 2.26
N VAL A 4 -21.53 2.84 2.36
CA VAL A 4 -21.62 1.37 2.39
C VAL A 4 -20.85 0.82 3.58
N GLN A 5 -21.46 -0.13 4.32
CA GLN A 5 -20.81 -0.78 5.44
C GLN A 5 -19.66 -1.68 4.98
N ALA A 6 -18.60 -1.74 5.77
CA ALA A 6 -17.38 -2.48 5.46
C ALA A 6 -17.63 -3.96 5.10
N ASP A 7 -18.48 -4.64 5.87
CA ASP A 7 -18.82 -6.04 5.62
C ASP A 7 -19.55 -6.25 4.28
N ARG A 8 -20.43 -5.29 3.91
CA ARG A 8 -21.11 -5.32 2.62
C ARG A 8 -20.12 -5.12 1.47
N LEU A 9 -19.20 -4.15 1.59
CA LEU A 9 -18.15 -3.94 0.59
C LEU A 9 -17.23 -5.16 0.44
N THR A 10 -16.89 -5.81 1.55
CA THR A 10 -16.07 -7.03 1.54
C THR A 10 -16.80 -8.17 0.80
N ARG A 11 -18.11 -8.37 1.06
CA ARG A 11 -18.90 -9.37 0.34
C ARG A 11 -18.95 -9.08 -1.16
N ILE A 12 -19.22 -7.83 -1.55
CA ILE A 12 -19.25 -7.40 -2.94
C ILE A 12 -17.90 -7.69 -3.61
N GLY A 13 -16.80 -7.21 -3.03
CA GLY A 13 -15.46 -7.38 -3.57
C GLY A 13 -15.06 -8.84 -3.73
N ALA A 14 -15.32 -9.66 -2.70
CA ALA A 14 -15.01 -11.08 -2.73
C ALA A 14 -15.85 -11.84 -3.78
N ALA A 15 -17.15 -11.54 -3.89
CA ALA A 15 -18.01 -12.17 -4.88
C ALA A 15 -17.58 -11.85 -6.31
N LEU A 16 -17.24 -10.59 -6.61
CA LEU A 16 -16.77 -10.18 -7.92
C LEU A 16 -15.43 -10.83 -8.28
N LEU A 17 -14.49 -10.92 -7.33
CA LEU A 17 -13.20 -11.59 -7.55
C LEU A 17 -13.36 -13.10 -7.77
N ARG A 18 -14.25 -13.77 -7.02
CA ARG A 18 -14.60 -15.18 -7.24
C ARG A 18 -15.19 -15.41 -8.63
N ALA A 19 -16.12 -14.57 -9.02
CA ALA A 19 -16.73 -14.66 -10.36
C ALA A 19 -15.70 -14.45 -11.48
N ALA A 20 -14.63 -13.69 -11.21
CA ALA A 20 -13.49 -13.52 -12.11
C ALA A 20 -12.49 -14.69 -12.06
N GLY A 21 -12.73 -15.73 -11.25
CA GLY A 21 -11.91 -16.96 -11.18
C GLY A 21 -10.95 -17.04 -10.00
N ALA A 22 -11.00 -16.09 -9.04
CA ALA A 22 -10.17 -16.17 -7.85
C ALA A 22 -10.69 -17.23 -6.88
N PRO A 23 -9.80 -18.08 -6.29
CA PRO A 23 -10.16 -18.95 -5.17
C PRO A 23 -10.74 -18.16 -3.99
N ASP A 24 -11.58 -18.79 -3.19
CA ASP A 24 -12.27 -18.13 -2.06
C ASP A 24 -11.32 -17.43 -1.10
N GLU A 25 -10.21 -18.07 -0.72
CA GLU A 25 -9.20 -17.51 0.18
C GLU A 25 -8.56 -16.24 -0.41
N GLU A 26 -8.17 -16.27 -1.68
CA GLU A 26 -7.56 -15.11 -2.36
C GLU A 26 -8.56 -13.99 -2.56
N ALA A 27 -9.78 -14.30 -3.02
CA ALA A 27 -10.85 -13.34 -3.22
C ALA A 27 -11.19 -12.60 -1.91
N HIS A 28 -11.28 -13.34 -0.80
CA HIS A 28 -11.53 -12.76 0.52
C HIS A 28 -10.36 -11.90 0.99
N ALA A 29 -9.12 -12.40 0.88
CA ALA A 29 -7.93 -11.66 1.31
C ALA A 29 -7.78 -10.32 0.56
N VAL A 30 -8.00 -10.30 -0.75
CA VAL A 30 -7.96 -9.09 -1.57
C VAL A 30 -9.08 -8.12 -1.19
N ALA A 31 -10.32 -8.62 -1.05
CA ALA A 31 -11.47 -7.78 -0.68
C ALA A 31 -11.29 -7.15 0.70
N VAL A 32 -10.88 -7.93 1.71
CA VAL A 32 -10.55 -7.44 3.06
C VAL A 32 -9.43 -6.40 3.00
N GLY A 33 -8.36 -6.67 2.26
CA GLY A 33 -7.25 -5.73 2.11
C GLY A 33 -7.67 -4.39 1.51
N CYS A 34 -8.51 -4.42 0.47
CA CYS A 34 -9.08 -3.21 -0.15
C CYS A 34 -9.99 -2.45 0.83
N VAL A 35 -10.89 -3.15 1.53
CA VAL A 35 -11.81 -2.50 2.49
C VAL A 35 -11.05 -1.92 3.68
N ASN A 36 -10.02 -2.61 4.19
CA ASN A 36 -9.17 -2.08 5.25
C ASN A 36 -8.37 -0.84 4.79
N ALA A 37 -7.99 -0.76 3.52
CA ALA A 37 -7.40 0.46 2.96
C ALA A 37 -8.42 1.62 2.94
N ASN A 38 -9.68 1.36 2.53
CA ASN A 38 -10.74 2.36 2.62
C ASN A 38 -10.96 2.78 4.08
N LEU A 39 -11.13 1.85 5.03
CA LEU A 39 -11.33 2.17 6.44
C LEU A 39 -10.26 3.11 6.98
N ALA A 40 -8.99 2.86 6.64
CA ALA A 40 -7.86 3.70 7.04
C ALA A 40 -7.76 5.04 6.28
N GLY A 41 -8.63 5.31 5.30
CA GLY A 41 -8.63 6.55 4.52
C GLY A 41 -7.70 6.53 3.29
N HIS A 42 -7.19 5.36 2.90
CA HIS A 42 -6.36 5.16 1.72
C HIS A 42 -7.20 4.66 0.53
N ASP A 43 -8.16 5.45 0.08
CA ASP A 43 -9.17 5.07 -0.91
C ASP A 43 -8.57 4.67 -2.26
N SER A 44 -7.40 5.19 -2.62
CA SER A 44 -6.66 4.80 -3.82
C SER A 44 -6.23 3.33 -3.84
N HIS A 45 -6.12 2.69 -2.67
CA HIS A 45 -5.82 1.27 -2.48
C HIS A 45 -7.05 0.45 -2.06
N GLY A 46 -8.22 1.11 -2.04
CA GLY A 46 -9.50 0.56 -1.65
C GLY A 46 -10.19 -0.25 -2.75
N VAL A 47 -11.50 -0.40 -2.61
CA VAL A 47 -12.35 -1.15 -3.56
C VAL A 47 -12.34 -0.59 -4.98
N ILE A 48 -11.89 0.65 -5.18
CA ILE A 48 -11.62 1.26 -6.50
C ILE A 48 -10.65 0.42 -7.35
N ALA A 49 -9.77 -0.37 -6.71
CA ALA A 49 -8.79 -1.21 -7.40
C ALA A 49 -9.37 -2.54 -7.91
N ILE A 50 -10.49 -3.01 -7.36
CA ILE A 50 -11.09 -4.32 -7.72
C ILE A 50 -11.37 -4.46 -9.21
N PRO A 51 -12.02 -3.49 -9.90
CA PRO A 51 -12.21 -3.56 -11.35
C PRO A 51 -10.89 -3.75 -12.12
N THR A 52 -9.84 -3.05 -11.73
CA THR A 52 -8.51 -3.18 -12.34
C THR A 52 -7.92 -4.58 -12.14
N TYR A 53 -8.11 -5.18 -10.97
CA TYR A 53 -7.64 -6.56 -10.74
C TYR A 53 -8.39 -7.56 -11.60
N ILE A 54 -9.70 -7.39 -11.76
CA ILE A 54 -10.51 -8.23 -12.64
C ILE A 54 -10.05 -8.10 -14.10
N ASP A 55 -9.81 -6.89 -14.58
CA ASP A 55 -9.27 -6.67 -15.93
C ASP A 55 -7.89 -7.33 -16.10
N ARG A 56 -7.04 -7.27 -15.10
CA ARG A 56 -5.72 -7.94 -15.10
C ARG A 56 -5.83 -9.47 -15.06
N ILE A 57 -6.84 -10.04 -14.43
CA ILE A 57 -7.14 -11.48 -14.52
C ILE A 57 -7.54 -11.83 -15.95
N LYS A 58 -8.46 -11.07 -16.57
CA LYS A 58 -8.92 -11.31 -17.93
C LYS A 58 -7.80 -11.35 -18.98
N VAL A 59 -6.76 -10.51 -18.80
CA VAL A 59 -5.59 -10.46 -19.69
C VAL A 59 -4.42 -11.33 -19.23
N GLY A 60 -4.59 -12.14 -18.18
CA GLY A 60 -3.56 -13.05 -17.67
C GLY A 60 -2.40 -12.38 -16.93
N HIS A 61 -2.51 -11.09 -16.56
CA HIS A 61 -1.51 -10.39 -15.77
C HIS A 61 -1.54 -10.79 -14.29
N ILE A 62 -2.70 -11.17 -13.77
CA ILE A 62 -2.88 -11.84 -12.49
C ILE A 62 -3.30 -13.28 -12.76
N VAL A 63 -2.69 -14.22 -12.08
CA VAL A 63 -2.98 -15.65 -12.17
C VAL A 63 -3.63 -16.09 -10.85
N PRO A 64 -4.98 -16.17 -10.78
CA PRO A 64 -5.67 -16.64 -9.59
C PRO A 64 -5.27 -18.08 -9.26
N GLY A 65 -5.09 -18.38 -7.97
CA GLY A 65 -4.68 -19.72 -7.52
C GLY A 65 -3.21 -20.06 -7.80
N ALA A 66 -2.39 -19.08 -8.21
CA ALA A 66 -0.97 -19.30 -8.44
C ALA A 66 -0.28 -19.81 -7.17
N LYS A 67 0.43 -20.92 -7.30
CA LYS A 67 1.18 -21.52 -6.20
C LYS A 67 2.54 -20.83 -6.11
N TRP A 68 2.68 -19.92 -5.15
CA TRP A 68 3.97 -19.29 -4.85
C TRP A 68 5.01 -20.36 -4.39
N THR A 69 6.28 -20.11 -4.66
CA THR A 69 7.37 -21.02 -4.32
C THR A 69 8.53 -20.30 -3.64
N ILE A 70 9.21 -21.02 -2.72
CA ILE A 70 10.48 -20.58 -2.15
C ILE A 70 11.58 -20.95 -3.13
N VAL A 71 12.26 -19.94 -3.67
CA VAL A 71 13.37 -20.11 -4.63
C VAL A 71 14.71 -20.29 -3.92
N ARG A 72 14.87 -19.60 -2.80
CA ARG A 72 16.07 -19.68 -1.95
C ARG A 72 15.66 -19.45 -0.51
N GLU A 73 16.32 -20.18 0.40
CA GLU A 73 16.05 -20.11 1.82
C GLU A 73 17.33 -20.29 2.65
N SER A 74 17.39 -19.57 3.77
CA SER A 74 18.35 -19.75 4.85
C SER A 74 17.63 -19.69 6.20
N PRO A 75 18.27 -19.87 7.34
CA PRO A 75 17.63 -19.70 8.64
C PRO A 75 16.98 -18.32 8.85
N THR A 76 17.50 -17.26 8.21
CA THR A 76 17.09 -15.88 8.42
C THR A 76 16.53 -15.22 7.16
N THR A 77 16.63 -15.83 5.99
CA THR A 77 16.18 -15.20 4.74
C THR A 77 15.33 -16.14 3.90
N THR A 78 14.43 -15.57 3.10
CA THR A 78 13.61 -16.31 2.14
C THR A 78 13.44 -15.48 0.87
N VAL A 79 13.63 -16.11 -0.29
CA VAL A 79 13.33 -15.53 -1.60
C VAL A 79 12.12 -16.24 -2.18
N ILE A 80 11.07 -15.50 -2.48
CA ILE A 80 9.76 -16.03 -2.88
C ILE A 80 9.41 -15.57 -4.29
N ASP A 81 9.01 -16.53 -5.12
CA ASP A 81 8.40 -16.31 -6.41
C ASP A 81 6.88 -16.43 -6.27
N GLY A 82 6.17 -15.35 -6.54
CA GLY A 82 4.71 -15.28 -6.43
C GLY A 82 3.97 -15.82 -7.66
N HIS A 83 4.66 -16.24 -8.73
CA HIS A 83 4.08 -16.77 -9.97
C HIS A 83 2.91 -15.95 -10.51
N TRP A 84 2.97 -14.62 -10.33
CA TRP A 84 1.95 -13.66 -10.76
C TRP A 84 0.61 -13.76 -10.03
N GLY A 85 0.59 -14.40 -8.86
CA GLY A 85 -0.57 -14.41 -7.97
C GLY A 85 -0.90 -13.04 -7.40
N PHE A 86 -1.97 -12.97 -6.63
CA PHE A 86 -2.36 -11.76 -5.90
C PHE A 86 -1.33 -11.39 -4.85
N GLY A 87 -0.77 -10.17 -4.97
CA GLY A 87 0.23 -9.66 -4.04
C GLY A 87 -0.26 -9.65 -2.58
N PHE A 88 -1.53 -9.40 -2.35
CA PHE A 88 -2.15 -9.46 -1.01
C PHE A 88 -1.94 -10.83 -0.35
N HIS A 89 -2.23 -11.91 -1.06
CA HIS A 89 -2.10 -13.27 -0.54
C HIS A 89 -0.63 -13.68 -0.39
N VAL A 90 0.17 -13.44 -1.44
CA VAL A 90 1.60 -13.82 -1.45
C VAL A 90 2.37 -13.12 -0.33
N ASN A 91 2.19 -11.79 -0.15
CA ASN A 91 2.91 -11.05 0.89
C ASN A 91 2.44 -11.37 2.30
N ALA A 92 1.16 -11.67 2.51
CA ALA A 92 0.69 -12.14 3.81
C ALA A 92 1.38 -13.45 4.21
N ARG A 93 1.51 -14.39 3.27
CA ARG A 93 2.24 -15.65 3.49
C ARG A 93 3.74 -15.44 3.70
N ALA A 94 4.35 -14.56 2.90
CA ALA A 94 5.76 -14.21 3.02
C ALA A 94 6.08 -13.56 4.38
N MET A 95 5.24 -12.63 4.84
CA MET A 95 5.39 -12.00 6.16
C MET A 95 5.21 -13.02 7.28
N ALA A 96 4.23 -13.91 7.19
CA ALA A 96 4.03 -14.97 8.18
C ALA A 96 5.25 -15.88 8.30
N LEU A 97 5.85 -16.32 7.20
CA LEU A 97 7.11 -17.08 7.19
C LEU A 97 8.27 -16.31 7.80
N THR A 98 8.37 -15.00 7.51
CA THR A 98 9.41 -14.14 8.05
C THR A 98 9.28 -13.98 9.57
N ILE A 99 8.05 -13.85 10.07
CA ILE A 99 7.74 -13.83 11.51
C ILE A 99 8.20 -15.13 12.17
N GLU A 100 7.83 -16.29 11.61
CA GLU A 100 8.23 -17.59 12.18
C GLU A 100 9.75 -17.76 12.24
N LYS A 101 10.49 -17.33 11.22
CA LYS A 101 11.95 -17.31 11.25
C LYS A 101 12.50 -16.36 12.33
N ALA A 102 11.91 -15.17 12.46
CA ALA A 102 12.34 -14.20 13.47
C ALA A 102 12.06 -14.66 14.92
N LYS A 103 11.06 -15.50 15.16
CA LYS A 103 10.84 -16.14 16.47
C LYS A 103 12.04 -16.95 16.95
N THR A 104 12.77 -17.59 16.03
CA THR A 104 13.93 -18.44 16.36
C THR A 104 15.25 -17.75 16.14
N ALA A 105 15.38 -16.96 15.07
CA ALA A 105 16.64 -16.33 14.65
C ALA A 105 16.77 -14.87 15.08
N ASN A 106 15.75 -14.32 15.76
CA ASN A 106 15.64 -12.93 16.26
C ASN A 106 15.46 -11.88 15.16
N VAL A 107 16.10 -12.05 14.00
CA VAL A 107 15.98 -11.16 12.83
C VAL A 107 15.82 -12.02 11.60
N ALA A 108 14.82 -11.72 10.78
CA ALA A 108 14.63 -12.38 9.51
C ALA A 108 14.15 -11.40 8.43
N ALA A 109 14.42 -11.73 7.16
CA ALA A 109 13.99 -10.95 6.02
C ALA A 109 13.53 -11.84 4.87
N CYS A 110 12.67 -11.31 4.01
CA CYS A 110 12.33 -11.95 2.75
C CYS A 110 12.25 -10.95 1.60
N THR A 111 12.41 -11.47 0.38
CA THR A 111 12.10 -10.78 -0.85
C THR A 111 11.04 -11.55 -1.62
N VAL A 112 10.15 -10.81 -2.28
CA VAL A 112 9.09 -11.40 -3.13
C VAL A 112 9.16 -10.76 -4.51
N PHE A 113 8.99 -11.55 -5.55
CA PHE A 113 8.96 -11.08 -6.94
C PHE A 113 7.93 -11.88 -7.76
N ARG A 114 7.62 -11.39 -8.97
CA ARG A 114 6.56 -11.91 -9.85
C ARG A 114 5.22 -12.07 -9.13
N GLN A 115 4.74 -10.99 -8.60
CA GLN A 115 3.40 -10.86 -7.99
C GLN A 115 2.71 -9.61 -8.52
N SER A 116 1.40 -9.53 -8.36
CA SER A 116 0.65 -8.34 -8.69
C SER A 116 0.67 -7.34 -7.54
N HIS A 117 -0.08 -6.24 -7.70
CA HIS A 117 -0.19 -5.17 -6.70
C HIS A 117 -0.44 -5.69 -5.28
N VAL A 118 0.27 -5.12 -4.31
CA VAL A 118 0.30 -5.57 -2.91
C VAL A 118 -0.70 -4.86 -2.00
N GLY A 119 -1.43 -3.88 -2.53
CA GLY A 119 -2.38 -3.09 -1.74
C GLY A 119 -1.69 -2.13 -0.78
N ARG A 120 -2.33 -1.85 0.36
CA ARG A 120 -1.78 -1.01 1.41
C ARG A 120 -0.66 -1.73 2.16
N LEU A 121 0.52 -1.13 2.17
CA LEU A 121 1.74 -1.80 2.64
C LEU A 121 1.76 -2.09 4.14
N ALA A 122 1.15 -1.21 4.98
CA ALA A 122 1.10 -1.40 6.42
C ALA A 122 0.46 -2.73 6.86
N ALA A 123 -0.36 -3.35 6.02
CA ALA A 123 -1.01 -4.62 6.34
C ALA A 123 0.00 -5.69 6.79
N TYR A 124 1.19 -5.70 6.21
CA TYR A 124 2.22 -6.72 6.46
C TYR A 124 3.04 -6.44 7.72
N PRO A 125 3.66 -5.26 7.92
CA PRO A 125 4.37 -4.95 9.16
C PRO A 125 3.49 -5.06 10.41
N MET A 126 2.21 -4.72 10.29
CA MET A 126 1.25 -4.88 11.40
C MET A 126 1.04 -6.34 11.81
N MET A 127 1.30 -7.32 10.95
CA MET A 127 1.27 -8.74 11.35
C MET A 127 2.39 -9.03 12.37
N ALA A 128 3.62 -8.57 12.10
CA ALA A 128 4.74 -8.72 13.03
C ALA A 128 4.51 -7.94 14.33
N MET A 129 3.95 -6.74 14.25
CA MET A 129 3.60 -5.93 15.43
C MET A 129 2.65 -6.67 16.37
N ARG A 130 1.64 -7.37 15.84
CA ARG A 130 0.69 -8.15 16.66
C ARG A 130 1.36 -9.32 17.39
N GLU A 131 2.47 -9.84 16.85
CA GLU A 131 3.31 -10.89 17.47
C GLU A 131 4.40 -10.32 18.38
N GLY A 132 4.36 -9.02 18.71
CA GLY A 132 5.33 -8.36 19.59
C GLY A 132 6.67 -8.07 18.93
N MET A 133 6.73 -8.01 17.62
CA MET A 133 7.93 -7.77 16.82
C MET A 133 7.82 -6.47 16.03
N ILE A 134 8.94 -5.86 15.68
CA ILE A 134 8.98 -4.77 14.72
C ILE A 134 8.91 -5.38 13.32
N GLY A 135 7.94 -4.93 12.52
CA GLY A 135 7.84 -5.27 11.11
C GLY A 135 8.26 -4.10 10.22
N LEU A 136 8.94 -4.40 9.14
CA LEU A 136 9.27 -3.47 8.06
C LEU A 136 8.84 -4.08 6.73
N ALA A 137 8.27 -3.26 5.86
CA ALA A 137 8.01 -3.62 4.47
C ALA A 137 8.34 -2.45 3.56
N ALA A 138 8.85 -2.75 2.37
CA ALA A 138 9.01 -1.84 1.26
C ALA A 138 8.47 -2.51 0.00
N ALA A 139 7.90 -1.72 -0.90
CA ALA A 139 7.42 -2.19 -2.19
C ALA A 139 7.77 -1.18 -3.26
N ASP A 140 7.99 -1.71 -4.45
CA ASP A 140 8.23 -0.94 -5.66
C ASP A 140 7.30 -1.50 -6.73
N SER A 141 6.83 -0.64 -7.60
CA SER A 141 6.05 -1.06 -8.76
C SER A 141 6.87 -1.94 -9.73
N GLY A 142 8.08 -2.32 -9.35
CA GLY A 142 8.99 -3.10 -10.17
C GLY A 142 9.22 -2.43 -11.51
N ARG A 143 8.95 -3.14 -12.59
CA ARG A 143 9.06 -2.62 -13.95
C ARG A 143 7.75 -2.00 -14.49
N SER A 144 6.85 -1.58 -13.63
CA SER A 144 5.62 -0.86 -13.98
C SER A 144 5.88 0.57 -14.46
N PRO A 145 4.90 1.24 -15.08
CA PRO A 145 5.02 2.64 -15.44
C PRO A 145 5.44 3.51 -14.26
N LYS A 146 6.44 4.34 -14.47
CA LYS A 146 6.99 5.22 -13.44
C LYS A 146 6.21 6.54 -13.38
N HIS A 147 6.14 7.12 -12.20
CA HIS A 147 5.34 8.31 -11.93
C HIS A 147 6.11 9.43 -11.25
N VAL A 148 7.27 9.13 -10.65
CA VAL A 148 8.05 10.06 -9.82
C VAL A 148 9.36 10.38 -10.53
N ALA A 149 9.65 11.69 -10.71
CA ALA A 149 10.94 12.14 -11.17
C ALA A 149 11.97 12.02 -10.03
N PRO A 150 13.20 11.59 -10.28
CA PRO A 150 14.29 11.76 -9.31
C PRO A 150 14.53 13.26 -9.06
N PHE A 151 15.09 13.59 -7.90
CA PHE A 151 15.38 14.99 -7.54
C PHE A 151 16.25 15.67 -8.62
N GLY A 152 15.82 16.85 -9.07
CA GLY A 152 16.46 17.57 -10.19
C GLY A 152 16.10 17.05 -11.59
N GLY A 153 15.34 15.95 -11.69
CA GLY A 153 14.85 15.41 -12.96
C GLY A 153 13.49 15.96 -13.35
N ARG A 154 13.17 15.89 -14.65
CA ARG A 154 11.83 16.24 -15.17
C ARG A 154 11.02 15.04 -15.63
N GLU A 155 11.65 13.88 -15.85
CA GLU A 155 11.00 12.67 -16.32
C GLU A 155 10.87 11.65 -15.19
N ALA A 156 9.76 10.95 -15.16
CA ALA A 156 9.52 9.88 -14.20
C ALA A 156 10.49 8.69 -14.43
N ARG A 157 11.19 8.29 -13.37
CA ARG A 157 12.11 7.14 -13.35
C ARG A 157 11.84 6.20 -12.17
N LEU A 158 11.07 6.63 -11.19
CA LEU A 158 10.77 5.91 -9.96
C LEU A 158 9.26 5.69 -9.82
N GLY A 159 8.87 4.66 -9.09
CA GLY A 159 7.53 4.48 -8.58
C GLY A 159 7.26 5.39 -7.36
N THR A 160 6.12 5.19 -6.73
CA THR A 160 5.83 5.83 -5.43
C THR A 160 6.62 5.21 -4.28
N ASN A 161 7.20 4.05 -4.52
CA ASN A 161 8.19 3.34 -3.71
C ASN A 161 7.92 3.45 -2.21
N PRO A 162 6.80 2.87 -1.72
CA PRO A 162 6.37 3.03 -0.33
C PRO A 162 7.26 2.24 0.63
N ILE A 163 7.32 2.75 1.87
CA ILE A 163 7.91 2.08 3.02
C ILE A 163 6.92 2.10 4.19
N SER A 164 6.87 1.01 4.93
CA SER A 164 6.05 0.89 6.13
C SER A 164 6.82 0.22 7.25
N ILE A 165 6.66 0.73 8.47
CA ILE A 165 7.26 0.18 9.69
C ILE A 165 6.19 0.19 10.77
N ALA A 166 5.98 -0.94 11.44
CA ALA A 166 5.07 -1.06 12.57
C ALA A 166 5.80 -1.58 13.81
N VAL A 167 5.48 -1.01 14.95
CA VAL A 167 6.13 -1.35 16.23
C VAL A 167 5.10 -1.71 17.29
N PRO A 168 5.35 -2.73 18.14
CA PRO A 168 4.44 -3.07 19.22
C PRO A 168 4.39 -1.96 20.29
N SER A 169 3.20 -1.67 20.80
CA SER A 169 2.97 -0.63 21.80
C SER A 169 1.80 -1.01 22.74
N ASP A 170 1.67 -0.30 23.86
CA ASP A 170 0.52 -0.36 24.76
C ASP A 170 -0.50 0.77 24.44
N LEU A 171 -0.53 1.25 23.22
CA LEU A 171 -1.50 2.22 22.71
C LEU A 171 -2.74 1.50 22.19
N GLU A 172 -3.88 2.19 22.25
CA GLU A 172 -5.11 1.74 21.60
C GLU A 172 -4.97 1.80 20.06
N ALA A 173 -4.54 2.95 19.53
CA ALA A 173 -4.20 3.09 18.12
C ALA A 173 -2.79 2.54 17.86
N PRO A 174 -2.60 1.67 16.85
CA PRO A 174 -1.29 1.09 16.57
C PRO A 174 -0.27 2.16 16.14
N PHE A 175 0.98 2.00 16.57
CA PHE A 175 2.08 2.88 16.17
C PHE A 175 2.76 2.33 14.92
N TYR A 176 2.49 2.95 13.76
CA TYR A 176 3.10 2.54 12.49
C TYR A 176 3.22 3.70 11.51
N LEU A 177 4.26 3.66 10.69
CA LEU A 177 4.45 4.49 9.51
C LEU A 177 3.99 3.71 8.28
N ASP A 178 3.24 4.36 7.38
CA ASP A 178 2.94 3.86 6.03
C ASP A 178 2.92 5.03 5.06
N MET A 179 3.92 5.13 4.20
CA MET A 179 4.08 6.30 3.35
C MET A 179 4.69 5.97 1.99
N ALA A 180 4.22 6.69 0.97
CA ALA A 180 4.95 6.80 -0.29
C ALA A 180 6.18 7.71 -0.11
N THR A 181 7.19 7.53 -0.96
CA THR A 181 8.38 8.41 -1.02
C THR A 181 8.21 9.56 -2.00
N SER A 182 7.03 9.67 -2.65
CA SER A 182 6.61 10.82 -3.45
C SER A 182 5.96 11.90 -2.57
N ALA A 183 5.95 13.14 -3.05
CA ALA A 183 5.33 14.29 -2.37
C ALA A 183 3.81 14.06 -2.14
N VAL A 184 3.17 13.34 -3.05
CA VAL A 184 1.74 13.05 -3.01
C VAL A 184 1.42 11.75 -3.75
N ALA A 185 0.29 11.12 -3.43
CA ALA A 185 -0.23 9.99 -4.19
C ALA A 185 -0.84 10.45 -5.53
N ALA A 186 -0.58 9.71 -6.63
CA ALA A 186 -1.13 10.01 -7.96
C ALA A 186 -2.66 10.10 -7.97
N GLY A 187 -3.35 9.36 -7.11
CA GLY A 187 -4.81 9.40 -6.96
C GLY A 187 -5.33 10.78 -6.54
N LYS A 188 -4.60 11.54 -5.71
CA LYS A 188 -4.98 12.91 -5.33
C LYS A 188 -4.89 13.87 -6.52
N ILE A 189 -3.89 13.69 -7.39
CA ILE A 189 -3.77 14.47 -8.63
C ILE A 189 -4.94 14.18 -9.56
N ALA A 190 -5.28 12.89 -9.73
CA ALA A 190 -6.40 12.49 -10.58
C ALA A 190 -7.75 13.05 -10.08
N LEU A 191 -7.96 13.07 -8.76
CA LEU A 191 -9.15 13.65 -8.15
C LEU A 191 -9.24 15.15 -8.38
N ALA A 192 -8.15 15.90 -8.15
CA ALA A 192 -8.11 17.36 -8.40
C ALA A 192 -8.37 17.66 -9.89
N ALA A 193 -7.78 16.88 -10.81
CA ALA A 193 -8.03 17.03 -12.24
C ALA A 193 -9.50 16.79 -12.60
N ALA A 194 -10.15 15.78 -12.00
CA ALA A 194 -11.56 15.48 -12.24
C ALA A 194 -12.50 16.59 -11.72
N ARG A 195 -12.10 17.25 -10.63
CA ARG A 195 -12.85 18.37 -10.02
C ARG A 195 -12.53 19.72 -10.65
N GLY A 196 -11.51 19.81 -11.51
CA GLY A 196 -11.03 21.09 -12.05
C GLY A 196 -10.36 21.99 -11.01
N GLU A 197 -9.86 21.41 -9.92
CA GLU A 197 -9.21 22.09 -8.81
C GLU A 197 -7.70 22.20 -9.06
N ALA A 198 -7.10 23.32 -8.63
CA ALA A 198 -5.66 23.47 -8.60
C ALA A 198 -5.03 22.62 -7.47
N ILE A 199 -3.80 22.16 -7.68
CA ILE A 199 -3.03 21.45 -6.67
C ILE A 199 -1.95 22.35 -6.05
N PRO A 200 -1.44 22.04 -4.85
CA PRO A 200 -0.31 22.75 -4.27
C PRO A 200 0.94 22.70 -5.15
N THR A 201 1.69 23.81 -5.17
CA THR A 201 3.05 23.82 -5.73
C THR A 201 3.94 22.80 -5.03
N GLY A 202 4.83 22.15 -5.79
CA GLY A 202 5.78 21.17 -5.23
C GLY A 202 5.25 19.74 -5.23
N TRP A 203 4.08 19.48 -5.82
CA TRP A 203 3.55 18.14 -6.01
C TRP A 203 3.99 17.51 -7.32
N ILE A 204 3.97 18.31 -8.40
CA ILE A 204 4.34 17.86 -9.75
C ILE A 204 5.17 18.91 -10.49
N VAL A 205 5.86 18.42 -11.53
CA VAL A 205 6.39 19.24 -12.63
C VAL A 205 5.66 18.91 -13.94
N ASP A 206 5.66 19.89 -14.87
CA ASP A 206 5.20 19.69 -16.25
C ASP A 206 6.25 18.94 -17.10
N ALA A 207 5.97 18.72 -18.38
CA ALA A 207 6.88 18.05 -19.32
C ALA A 207 8.23 18.77 -19.51
N GLU A 208 8.28 20.08 -19.27
CA GLU A 208 9.49 20.91 -19.33
C GLU A 208 10.26 20.95 -17.99
N GLY A 209 9.71 20.34 -16.93
CA GLY A 209 10.33 20.29 -15.60
C GLY A 209 10.02 21.51 -14.71
N ARG A 210 9.03 22.34 -15.09
CA ARG A 210 8.62 23.50 -14.31
C ARG A 210 7.56 23.09 -13.29
N HIS A 211 7.65 23.61 -12.07
CA HIS A 211 6.61 23.41 -11.06
C HIS A 211 5.26 23.96 -11.55
N THR A 212 4.20 23.19 -11.40
CA THR A 212 2.86 23.57 -11.84
C THR A 212 1.81 23.23 -10.79
N THR A 213 0.72 24.02 -10.79
CA THR A 213 -0.48 23.81 -9.99
C THR A 213 -1.63 23.21 -10.80
N ASP A 214 -1.43 23.00 -12.11
CA ASP A 214 -2.42 22.36 -13.00
C ASP A 214 -2.28 20.83 -12.96
N PRO A 215 -3.22 20.08 -12.36
CA PRO A 215 -3.14 18.63 -12.25
C PRO A 215 -3.17 17.90 -13.60
N LYS A 216 -3.67 18.54 -14.66
CA LYS A 216 -3.73 17.95 -16.01
C LYS A 216 -2.34 17.72 -16.59
N GLN A 217 -1.35 18.51 -16.18
CA GLN A 217 0.03 18.40 -16.64
C GLN A 217 0.65 17.05 -16.26
N PHE A 218 0.21 16.41 -15.17
CA PHE A 218 0.67 15.07 -14.81
C PHE A 218 0.43 14.01 -15.89
N ARG A 219 -0.71 14.09 -16.60
CA ARG A 219 -1.01 13.17 -17.73
C ARG A 219 -0.42 13.64 -19.05
N ASN A 220 0.03 14.88 -19.12
CA ASN A 220 0.60 15.51 -20.34
C ASN A 220 2.15 15.51 -20.30
N GLY A 221 2.74 14.43 -19.80
CA GLY A 221 4.21 14.27 -19.75
C GLY A 221 4.87 14.78 -18.47
N GLY A 222 4.10 15.30 -17.53
CA GLY A 222 4.61 15.72 -16.22
C GLY A 222 4.90 14.54 -15.28
N ALA A 223 5.52 14.82 -14.15
CA ALA A 223 5.89 13.82 -13.16
C ALA A 223 5.63 14.31 -11.73
N LEU A 224 5.33 13.38 -10.83
CA LEU A 224 5.33 13.63 -9.38
C LEU A 224 6.73 14.00 -8.91
N LEU A 225 6.81 14.82 -7.87
CA LEU A 225 8.05 15.12 -7.19
C LEU A 225 8.28 14.18 -6.00
N PRO A 226 9.54 13.96 -5.60
CA PRO A 226 9.85 13.22 -4.38
C PRO A 226 9.44 13.99 -3.12
N LEU A 227 9.20 13.27 -2.03
CA LEU A 227 8.94 13.84 -0.72
C LEU A 227 10.09 14.75 -0.27
N GLY A 228 9.77 15.91 0.33
CA GLY A 228 10.74 16.80 0.97
C GLY A 228 10.80 18.21 0.41
N GLY A 229 10.00 18.57 -0.59
CA GLY A 229 9.98 19.93 -1.14
C GLY A 229 11.36 20.37 -1.66
N SER A 230 11.91 21.49 -1.16
CA SER A 230 13.28 21.95 -1.47
C SER A 230 14.36 20.93 -1.11
N GLU A 231 14.11 20.09 -0.11
CA GLU A 231 14.98 19.01 0.36
C GLU A 231 14.58 17.64 -0.27
N GLY A 232 13.91 17.65 -1.40
CA GLY A 232 13.38 16.45 -2.09
C GLY A 232 14.44 15.40 -2.45
N TYR A 233 15.73 15.74 -2.43
CA TYR A 233 16.81 14.76 -2.57
C TYR A 233 16.76 13.67 -1.49
N LYS A 234 16.23 13.98 -0.29
CA LYS A 234 16.05 12.99 0.80
C LYS A 234 15.00 11.96 0.42
N GLY A 235 13.83 12.40 -0.04
CA GLY A 235 12.77 11.51 -0.54
C GLY A 235 13.20 10.72 -1.78
N SER A 236 13.90 11.37 -2.71
CA SER A 236 14.48 10.72 -3.90
C SER A 236 15.51 9.65 -3.51
N GLY A 237 16.36 9.93 -2.52
CA GLY A 237 17.31 8.95 -1.99
C GLY A 237 16.62 7.74 -1.36
N LEU A 238 15.58 7.98 -0.55
CA LEU A 238 14.79 6.90 0.05
C LEU A 238 14.07 6.06 -1.03
N ALA A 239 13.47 6.72 -2.04
CA ALA A 239 12.85 6.04 -3.17
C ALA A 239 13.83 5.15 -3.93
N ALA A 240 15.06 5.63 -4.15
CA ALA A 240 16.12 4.85 -4.80
C ALA A 240 16.52 3.62 -3.95
N MET A 241 16.59 3.75 -2.62
CA MET A 241 16.87 2.59 -1.74
C MET A 241 15.73 1.58 -1.77
N VAL A 242 14.47 2.00 -1.84
CA VAL A 242 13.34 1.08 -2.04
C VAL A 242 13.46 0.36 -3.39
N GLU A 243 13.81 1.06 -4.49
CA GLU A 243 14.05 0.44 -5.79
C GLU A 243 15.20 -0.61 -5.73
N VAL A 244 16.27 -0.33 -4.97
CA VAL A 244 17.36 -1.31 -4.76
C VAL A 244 16.87 -2.54 -4.02
N LEU A 245 16.13 -2.38 -2.92
CA LEU A 245 15.66 -3.50 -2.10
C LEU A 245 14.58 -4.34 -2.82
N CYS A 246 13.67 -3.69 -3.50
CA CYS A 246 12.49 -4.32 -4.08
C CYS A 246 12.66 -4.68 -5.56
N GLY A 247 13.46 -3.93 -6.30
CA GLY A 247 13.74 -4.18 -7.72
C GLY A 247 15.03 -4.96 -7.95
N LEU A 248 16.17 -4.41 -7.51
CA LEU A 248 17.48 -5.00 -7.81
C LEU A 248 17.77 -6.25 -6.97
N LEU A 249 17.52 -6.20 -5.65
CA LEU A 249 17.77 -7.34 -4.75
C LEU A 249 16.86 -8.54 -5.05
N THR A 250 15.64 -8.28 -5.56
CA THR A 250 14.70 -9.33 -5.98
C THR A 250 15.06 -9.96 -7.34
N GLY A 251 15.96 -9.34 -8.09
CA GLY A 251 16.30 -9.73 -9.45
C GLY A 251 15.33 -9.21 -10.53
N LEU A 252 14.32 -8.40 -10.16
CA LEU A 252 13.39 -7.78 -11.13
C LEU A 252 14.06 -6.72 -12.00
N GLY A 253 15.10 -6.06 -11.45
CA GLY A 253 15.75 -4.94 -12.11
C GLY A 253 15.01 -3.62 -11.88
N TYR A 254 15.13 -2.70 -12.84
CA TYR A 254 14.55 -1.36 -12.79
C TYR A 254 13.95 -0.96 -14.15
N GLY A 255 13.30 0.19 -14.22
CA GLY A 255 12.72 0.71 -15.46
C GLY A 255 11.28 0.27 -15.67
N VAL A 256 10.88 0.05 -16.92
CA VAL A 256 9.52 -0.27 -17.33
C VAL A 256 9.46 -1.67 -17.95
N GLU A 257 8.46 -2.45 -17.57
CA GLU A 257 8.15 -3.74 -18.18
C GLU A 257 7.51 -3.52 -19.55
N PRO A 258 8.12 -3.98 -20.66
CA PRO A 258 7.59 -3.73 -21.99
C PRO A 258 6.18 -4.31 -22.23
N THR A 259 5.81 -5.38 -21.52
CA THR A 259 4.49 -6.01 -21.63
C THR A 259 3.39 -5.23 -20.90
N GLY A 260 3.73 -4.23 -20.10
CA GLY A 260 2.80 -3.50 -19.23
C GLY A 260 2.28 -4.31 -18.03
N ARG A 261 2.82 -5.51 -17.78
CA ARG A 261 2.45 -6.32 -16.63
C ARG A 261 2.94 -5.66 -15.35
N HIS A 262 2.02 -5.45 -14.41
CA HIS A 262 2.36 -4.88 -13.11
C HIS A 262 3.02 -5.95 -12.24
N ASN A 263 4.17 -5.63 -11.69
CA ASN A 263 4.98 -6.54 -10.90
C ASN A 263 5.58 -5.80 -9.72
N ASP A 264 4.98 -5.96 -8.53
CA ASP A 264 5.51 -5.37 -7.32
C ASP A 264 6.57 -6.30 -6.72
N GLY A 265 7.83 -5.86 -6.74
CA GLY A 265 8.85 -6.43 -5.89
C GLY A 265 8.65 -5.97 -4.45
N CYS A 266 8.87 -6.85 -3.49
CA CYS A 266 8.79 -6.52 -2.07
C CYS A 266 10.02 -6.97 -1.31
N PHE A 267 10.41 -6.15 -0.34
CA PHE A 267 11.34 -6.50 0.71
C PHE A 267 10.62 -6.38 2.05
N MET A 268 10.73 -7.40 2.90
CA MET A 268 10.17 -7.38 4.25
C MET A 268 11.22 -7.85 5.26
N ALA A 269 11.21 -7.25 6.46
CA ALA A 269 12.06 -7.65 7.57
C ALA A 269 11.28 -7.64 8.89
N VAL A 270 11.67 -8.51 9.79
CA VAL A 270 11.08 -8.66 11.12
C VAL A 270 12.18 -8.71 12.17
N PHE A 271 12.01 -7.95 13.25
CA PHE A 271 12.94 -7.87 14.37
C PHE A 271 12.21 -8.27 15.64
N ASN A 272 12.66 -9.33 16.29
CA ASN A 272 12.13 -9.76 17.58
C ASN A 272 12.61 -8.81 18.67
N VAL A 273 11.69 -8.02 19.22
CA VAL A 273 12.02 -7.03 20.28
C VAL A 273 12.65 -7.69 21.48
N ALA A 274 12.20 -8.90 21.86
CA ALA A 274 12.70 -9.61 23.02
C ALA A 274 14.20 -10.00 22.93
N ALA A 275 14.75 -10.01 21.72
CA ALA A 275 16.19 -10.22 21.51
C ALA A 275 17.06 -9.01 21.87
N PHE A 276 16.47 -7.83 21.96
CA PHE A 276 17.16 -6.58 22.27
C PHE A 276 16.85 -6.06 23.69
N ARG A 277 15.59 -6.22 24.12
CA ARG A 277 15.12 -5.79 25.43
C ARG A 277 13.78 -6.43 25.79
N PRO A 278 13.35 -6.42 27.06
CA PRO A 278 12.05 -6.95 27.46
C PRO A 278 10.89 -6.27 26.68
N LEU A 279 10.06 -7.06 26.02
CA LEU A 279 8.95 -6.59 25.19
C LEU A 279 7.98 -5.69 25.98
N LYS A 280 7.70 -6.02 27.24
CA LYS A 280 6.82 -5.24 28.10
C LYS A 280 7.32 -3.80 28.27
N ASP A 281 8.62 -3.63 28.53
CA ASP A 281 9.23 -2.32 28.74
C ASP A 281 9.24 -1.52 27.44
N PHE A 282 9.56 -2.17 26.33
CA PHE A 282 9.53 -1.55 25.01
C PHE A 282 8.13 -1.02 24.67
N ARG A 283 7.08 -1.83 24.80
CA ARG A 283 5.70 -1.44 24.53
C ARG A 283 5.25 -0.22 25.34
N LYS A 284 5.57 -0.24 26.64
CA LYS A 284 5.29 0.87 27.56
C LYS A 284 5.98 2.15 27.09
N GLU A 285 7.27 2.08 26.78
CA GLU A 285 8.05 3.26 26.35
C GLU A 285 7.61 3.80 24.98
N VAL A 286 7.21 2.95 24.05
CA VAL A 286 6.60 3.42 22.78
C VAL A 286 5.31 4.21 23.07
N ALA A 287 4.49 3.75 24.00
CA ALA A 287 3.28 4.47 24.41
C ALA A 287 3.61 5.79 25.15
N GLU A 288 4.65 5.82 25.96
CA GLU A 288 5.15 7.04 26.60
C GLU A 288 5.70 8.03 25.56
N PHE A 289 6.44 7.54 24.57
CA PHE A 289 6.96 8.34 23.46
C PHE A 289 5.82 8.97 22.63
N ALA A 290 4.76 8.21 22.32
CA ALA A 290 3.60 8.75 21.63
C ALA A 290 2.93 9.88 22.44
N ARG A 291 2.76 9.70 23.75
CA ARG A 291 2.24 10.75 24.64
C ARG A 291 3.15 11.97 24.71
N TYR A 292 4.46 11.76 24.75
CA TYR A 292 5.46 12.85 24.68
C TYR A 292 5.32 13.67 23.39
N LEU A 293 5.21 13.03 22.22
CA LEU A 293 4.96 13.75 20.96
C LEU A 293 3.67 14.57 21.02
N LYS A 294 2.60 14.00 21.54
CA LYS A 294 1.28 14.65 21.64
C LYS A 294 1.23 15.76 22.68
N SER A 295 2.15 15.81 23.63
CA SER A 295 2.23 16.88 24.64
C SER A 295 2.74 18.21 24.07
N THR A 296 3.26 18.21 22.83
CA THR A 296 3.67 19.42 22.12
C THR A 296 2.45 20.30 21.84
N PRO A 297 2.47 21.60 22.12
CA PRO A 297 1.41 22.51 21.72
C PRO A 297 1.20 22.48 20.21
N PRO A 298 -0.06 22.39 19.72
CA PRO A 298 -0.32 22.39 18.28
C PRO A 298 0.07 23.74 17.66
N SER A 299 0.56 23.73 16.42
CA SER A 299 0.79 24.92 15.64
C SER A 299 -0.53 25.59 15.25
N GLU A 300 -0.49 26.89 14.94
CA GLU A 300 -1.65 27.63 14.47
C GLU A 300 -2.32 26.93 13.27
N GLY A 301 -3.65 26.78 13.32
CA GLY A 301 -4.43 26.09 12.28
C GLY A 301 -4.37 24.56 12.33
N SER A 302 -3.59 23.94 13.24
CA SER A 302 -3.57 22.49 13.42
C SER A 302 -4.75 22.03 14.29
N THR A 303 -5.32 20.88 13.95
CA THR A 303 -6.39 20.22 14.73
C THR A 303 -5.82 19.37 15.89
N GLY A 304 -4.50 19.22 15.97
CA GLY A 304 -3.81 18.45 17.01
C GLY A 304 -2.45 17.92 16.56
N VAL A 305 -1.75 17.27 17.49
CA VAL A 305 -0.50 16.54 17.22
C VAL A 305 -0.81 15.05 17.23
N PHE A 306 -0.44 14.37 16.15
CA PHE A 306 -0.71 12.95 15.95
C PHE A 306 0.61 12.17 15.86
N TYR A 307 0.64 10.97 16.44
CA TYR A 307 1.73 10.03 16.20
C TYR A 307 1.42 9.15 14.96
N PRO A 308 2.41 8.51 14.36
CA PRO A 308 2.23 7.69 13.17
C PRO A 308 1.21 6.55 13.38
N GLY A 309 0.21 6.45 12.50
CA GLY A 309 -0.87 5.47 12.57
C GLY A 309 -2.13 5.94 13.31
N GLU A 310 -2.08 7.04 14.08
CA GLU A 310 -3.23 7.54 14.82
C GLU A 310 -4.31 8.13 13.90
N ILE A 311 -3.93 8.84 12.86
CA ILE A 311 -4.88 9.44 11.90
C ILE A 311 -5.67 8.33 11.19
N GLU A 312 -5.00 7.29 10.75
CA GLU A 312 -5.62 6.14 10.10
C GLU A 312 -6.56 5.38 11.05
N TYR A 313 -6.15 5.22 12.30
CA TYR A 313 -7.00 4.60 13.32
C TYR A 313 -8.28 5.40 13.57
N LEU A 314 -8.18 6.72 13.78
CA LEU A 314 -9.34 7.58 13.97
C LEU A 314 -10.29 7.54 12.76
N ARG A 315 -9.73 7.53 11.56
CA ARG A 315 -10.49 7.39 10.32
C ARG A 315 -11.18 6.03 10.23
N GLU A 316 -10.50 4.96 10.64
CA GLU A 316 -11.06 3.62 10.68
C GLU A 316 -12.24 3.56 11.66
N GLN A 317 -12.11 4.10 12.88
CA GLN A 317 -13.20 4.13 13.87
C GLN A 317 -14.42 4.88 13.32
N GLN A 318 -14.21 6.04 12.72
CA GLN A 318 -15.28 6.82 12.09
C GLN A 318 -15.98 6.02 11.00
N ARG A 319 -15.22 5.46 10.04
CA ARG A 319 -15.78 4.75 8.89
C ARG A 319 -16.42 3.41 9.26
N ARG A 320 -16.01 2.79 10.36
CA ARG A 320 -16.70 1.59 10.89
C ARG A 320 -18.08 1.95 11.47
N ALA A 321 -18.20 3.10 12.12
CA ALA A 321 -19.46 3.58 12.69
C ALA A 321 -20.43 4.13 11.62
N GLU A 322 -19.92 4.97 10.73
CA GLU A 322 -20.71 5.74 9.77
C GLU A 322 -20.87 5.05 8.41
N GLY A 323 -20.00 4.09 8.09
CA GLY A 323 -19.85 3.50 6.75
C GLY A 323 -18.79 4.22 5.93
N ILE A 324 -18.49 3.65 4.77
CA ILE A 324 -17.47 4.11 3.83
C ILE A 324 -18.18 4.79 2.66
N GLU A 325 -17.85 6.04 2.42
CA GLU A 325 -18.33 6.76 1.24
C GLU A 325 -17.55 6.30 0.00
N ILE A 326 -18.26 5.84 -1.01
CA ILE A 326 -17.68 5.34 -2.27
C ILE A 326 -18.01 6.32 -3.39
N GLU A 327 -16.98 6.73 -4.14
CA GLU A 327 -17.16 7.60 -5.31
C GLU A 327 -18.13 6.98 -6.33
N ASP A 328 -19.04 7.77 -6.90
CA ASP A 328 -20.05 7.30 -7.84
C ASP A 328 -19.43 6.53 -9.02
N ALA A 329 -18.33 7.04 -9.58
CA ALA A 329 -17.63 6.38 -10.67
C ALA A 329 -17.09 4.98 -10.29
N THR A 330 -16.67 4.78 -9.05
CA THR A 330 -16.25 3.48 -8.52
C THR A 330 -17.44 2.57 -8.30
N TRP A 331 -18.50 3.10 -7.69
CA TRP A 331 -19.74 2.37 -7.45
C TRP A 331 -20.38 1.87 -8.74
N ASP A 332 -20.46 2.72 -9.76
CA ASP A 332 -20.99 2.34 -11.08
C ASP A 332 -20.17 1.23 -11.75
N LYS A 333 -18.83 1.23 -11.59
CA LYS A 333 -17.99 0.13 -12.09
C LYS A 333 -18.28 -1.17 -11.36
N LEU A 334 -18.45 -1.15 -10.03
CA LEU A 334 -18.80 -2.35 -9.26
C LEU A 334 -20.19 -2.89 -9.65
N ARG A 335 -21.17 -2.01 -9.80
CA ARG A 335 -22.51 -2.36 -10.28
C ARG A 335 -22.48 -3.00 -11.68
N ARG A 336 -21.74 -2.38 -12.61
CA ARG A 336 -21.59 -2.93 -13.95
C ARG A 336 -20.99 -4.34 -13.93
N LEU A 337 -19.90 -4.55 -13.17
CA LEU A 337 -19.30 -5.87 -13.00
C LEU A 337 -20.28 -6.87 -12.38
N ALA A 338 -21.06 -6.47 -11.38
CA ALA A 338 -22.08 -7.31 -10.80
C ALA A 338 -23.13 -7.74 -11.83
N GLY A 339 -23.53 -6.83 -12.73
CA GLY A 339 -24.40 -7.14 -13.88
C GLY A 339 -23.75 -8.11 -14.87
N GLU A 340 -22.49 -7.88 -15.26
CA GLU A 340 -21.73 -8.74 -16.17
C GLU A 340 -21.63 -10.18 -15.63
N TYR A 341 -21.41 -10.35 -14.33
CA TYR A 341 -21.31 -11.65 -13.67
C TYR A 341 -22.65 -12.20 -13.16
N ARG A 342 -23.78 -11.51 -13.41
CA ARG A 342 -25.15 -11.90 -12.97
C ARG A 342 -25.30 -11.98 -11.43
N LEU A 343 -24.55 -11.16 -10.72
CA LEU A 343 -24.55 -11.06 -9.25
C LEU A 343 -25.35 -9.85 -8.72
N ALA A 344 -25.91 -9.02 -9.60
CA ALA A 344 -26.53 -7.75 -9.21
C ALA A 344 -27.66 -7.91 -8.18
N THR A 345 -28.52 -8.92 -8.34
CA THR A 345 -29.60 -9.21 -7.39
C THR A 345 -29.09 -9.77 -6.07
N GLU A 346 -28.12 -10.72 -6.12
CA GLU A 346 -27.52 -11.34 -4.92
C GLU A 346 -26.80 -10.31 -4.03
N LEU A 347 -26.13 -9.35 -4.66
CA LEU A 347 -25.34 -8.32 -3.99
C LEU A 347 -26.13 -7.02 -3.68
N ASP A 348 -27.43 -7.00 -4.01
CA ASP A 348 -28.29 -5.81 -3.89
C ASP A 348 -27.64 -4.58 -4.59
N LEU A 349 -27.24 -4.79 -5.86
CA LEU A 349 -26.59 -3.81 -6.74
C LEU A 349 -27.39 -3.59 -8.03
N ALA A 350 -28.65 -4.04 -8.08
CA ALA A 350 -29.52 -3.90 -9.23
C ALA A 350 -29.90 -2.44 -9.52
#